data_462fea18a289cc27c61deb9f1a6392ac
#
_entry.id   462fea18a289cc27c61deb9f1a6392ac
#
_cell.length_a   1.000
_cell.length_b   1.000
_cell.length_c   1.000
_cell.angle_alpha   90.00
_cell.angle_beta   90.00
_cell.angle_gamma   90.00
#
_symmetry.space_group_name_H-M   'P 1'
#
loop_
_entity.id
_entity.type
_entity.pdbx_description
1 polymer ?
#
loop_
_entity_poly.entity_id
_entity_poly.type
_entity_poly.pdbx_seq_one_letter_code
_entity_poly.pdbx_strand_id
1 'polypeptide(L)'
;MSIFPPVPKRSPKAHPSMEDIKCPSPNLARMHLIKGKDAIDRYLAMHIKGLSKQEAAAYRNSYMKNTCIDMLRQGYHKSFAELFTLIENWNALREASGPGSAIWLEKSIGDQPDKLDQLHFFLIRAEAAQRSEYYEEMYTNQLSLAHCFNKPEDRWLRNYFYEQCYKTAQLIKIDGGKKEAEAHSYMGLLYEEQDQFLKAIEHYEAFHHLTVGRMWKDDTGRTFNSLACEHLWRIYTLLADKMLRSKEHKQAIKILIKALEMAKEVGSKKMEGEAAYCLALVYHSAGEESMAIFHLNTYLEISRLLEDYTGMGRAYQALAEVLVSLGEVSTAITYLKKFMNIAKRLPLSQSLVDVCTFLGRIYNARGDYDKACEYFDQAFAGANAIKNFALLNETKVYCGIGRAHSLMLKVNSHTEAANQVNIKYLLAWKENRSDMCSDPFTVDAKYGESIEYVSTPVPKDTT
;
A
#
# COMPACT_ATOMS: atom_id res chain seq x y z
N MET A 1 10.74 32.64 -27.50
CA MET A 1 12.17 32.89 -27.84
C MET A 1 12.84 33.45 -26.61
N SER A 2 13.76 32.69 -26.02
CA SER A 2 14.50 33.11 -24.83
C SER A 2 15.44 34.26 -25.18
N ILE A 3 15.29 35.40 -24.52
CA ILE A 3 16.08 36.64 -24.76
C ILE A 3 17.45 36.58 -24.04
N PHE A 4 17.76 35.51 -23.35
CA PHE A 4 19.02 35.36 -22.62
C PHE A 4 19.99 34.42 -23.34
N PRO A 5 21.27 34.83 -23.53
CA PRO A 5 22.30 33.95 -24.05
C PRO A 5 22.59 32.81 -23.06
N PRO A 6 22.93 31.60 -23.55
CA PRO A 6 23.20 30.46 -22.67
C PRO A 6 24.41 30.69 -21.77
N VAL A 7 24.27 30.35 -20.50
CA VAL A 7 25.38 30.36 -19.53
C VAL A 7 26.45 29.37 -20.01
N PRO A 8 27.74 29.79 -20.13
CA PRO A 8 28.79 28.89 -20.57
C PRO A 8 28.95 27.72 -19.58
N LYS A 9 28.84 26.49 -20.08
CA LYS A 9 29.09 25.25 -19.34
C LYS A 9 30.56 25.23 -18.89
N ARG A 10 30.79 25.21 -17.58
CA ARG A 10 32.14 24.96 -17.03
C ARG A 10 32.54 23.53 -17.35
N SER A 11 33.68 23.38 -18.04
CA SER A 11 34.35 22.07 -18.16
C SER A 11 34.80 21.57 -16.78
N PRO A 12 34.73 20.28 -16.50
CA PRO A 12 35.19 19.72 -15.23
C PRO A 12 36.72 19.82 -15.16
N LYS A 13 37.23 20.64 -14.27
CA LYS A 13 38.65 20.58 -13.88
C LYS A 13 38.80 19.49 -12.83
N ALA A 14 39.84 18.66 -13.03
CA ALA A 14 40.21 17.57 -12.16
C ALA A 14 40.31 18.03 -10.68
N HIS A 15 39.79 17.19 -9.78
CA HIS A 15 39.92 17.41 -8.34
C HIS A 15 41.39 17.30 -7.91
N PRO A 16 41.97 18.28 -7.19
CA PRO A 16 43.23 18.08 -6.51
C PRO A 16 43.04 17.20 -5.27
N SER A 17 44.02 16.35 -4.99
CA SER A 17 44.07 15.46 -3.85
C SER A 17 44.01 16.20 -2.51
N MET A 18 43.45 15.53 -1.51
CA MET A 18 43.01 16.09 -0.22
C MET A 18 44.13 16.39 0.80
N GLU A 19 45.37 16.63 0.37
CA GLU A 19 46.51 16.74 1.30
C GLU A 19 47.16 18.14 1.49
N ASP A 20 46.67 19.21 0.83
CA ASP A 20 47.28 20.54 0.98
C ASP A 20 46.31 21.70 1.16
N ILE A 21 45.28 21.58 1.97
CA ILE A 21 44.45 22.74 2.32
C ILE A 21 44.97 23.38 3.61
N LYS A 22 46.03 24.16 3.52
CA LYS A 22 46.31 25.20 4.52
C LYS A 22 45.20 26.24 4.47
N CYS A 23 44.37 26.33 5.52
CA CYS A 23 43.39 27.40 5.67
C CYS A 23 44.11 28.77 5.53
N PRO A 24 43.79 29.58 4.52
CA PRO A 24 44.37 30.92 4.40
C PRO A 24 43.88 31.77 5.57
N SER A 25 44.78 32.64 6.08
CA SER A 25 44.41 33.60 7.14
C SER A 25 43.18 34.42 6.72
N PRO A 26 42.30 34.84 7.67
CA PRO A 26 41.05 35.56 7.35
C PRO A 26 41.28 36.79 6.42
N ASN A 27 42.40 37.41 6.49
CA ASN A 27 42.76 38.53 5.61
C ASN A 27 43.10 38.11 4.18
N LEU A 28 43.72 36.94 3.96
CA LEU A 28 43.99 36.39 2.64
C LEU A 28 42.70 35.94 1.95
N ALA A 29 41.78 35.26 2.69
CA ALA A 29 40.48 34.87 2.18
C ALA A 29 39.66 36.10 1.75
N ARG A 30 39.68 37.17 2.55
CA ARG A 30 38.99 38.41 2.24
C ARG A 30 39.61 39.10 1.00
N MET A 31 40.95 39.10 0.85
CA MET A 31 41.60 39.61 -0.35
C MET A 31 41.30 38.78 -1.59
N HIS A 32 41.21 37.45 -1.48
CA HIS A 32 40.79 36.58 -2.59
C HIS A 32 39.35 36.83 -3.00
N LEU A 33 38.44 37.03 -2.04
CA LEU A 33 37.05 37.40 -2.30
C LEU A 33 36.92 38.77 -2.97
N ILE A 34 37.72 39.76 -2.54
CA ILE A 34 37.75 41.11 -3.15
C ILE A 34 38.31 41.03 -4.58
N LYS A 35 39.42 40.30 -4.78
CA LYS A 35 40.02 40.11 -6.13
C LYS A 35 39.08 39.33 -7.05
N GLY A 36 38.36 38.33 -6.52
CA GLY A 36 37.32 37.60 -7.25
C GLY A 36 36.16 38.53 -7.66
N LYS A 37 35.70 39.37 -6.74
CA LYS A 37 34.68 40.38 -7.03
C LYS A 37 35.14 41.39 -8.10
N ASP A 38 36.34 41.93 -7.98
CA ASP A 38 36.89 42.87 -8.94
C ASP A 38 37.15 42.23 -10.32
N ALA A 39 37.47 40.95 -10.37
CA ALA A 39 37.58 40.18 -11.61
C ALA A 39 36.22 39.97 -12.27
N ILE A 40 35.20 39.66 -11.48
CA ILE A 40 33.81 39.53 -11.93
C ILE A 40 33.31 40.91 -12.40
N ASP A 41 33.52 41.95 -11.64
CA ASP A 41 33.08 43.29 -11.99
C ASP A 41 33.78 43.81 -13.26
N ARG A 42 35.10 43.48 -13.47
CA ARG A 42 35.81 43.76 -14.72
C ARG A 42 35.30 42.94 -15.90
N TYR A 43 35.06 41.67 -15.71
CA TYR A 43 34.46 40.80 -16.73
C TYR A 43 33.08 41.30 -17.14
N LEU A 44 32.24 41.64 -16.16
CA LEU A 44 30.93 42.22 -16.39
C LEU A 44 31.01 43.56 -17.10
N ALA A 45 31.99 44.44 -16.73
CA ALA A 45 32.18 45.72 -17.39
C ALA A 45 32.68 45.60 -18.84
N MET A 46 33.48 44.58 -19.16
CA MET A 46 33.98 44.35 -20.52
C MET A 46 32.98 43.68 -21.45
N HIS A 47 32.17 42.77 -20.93
CA HIS A 47 31.27 41.96 -21.75
C HIS A 47 29.83 42.47 -21.75
N ILE A 48 29.46 43.36 -20.83
CA ILE A 48 28.13 43.93 -20.65
C ILE A 48 28.08 45.41 -21.10
N LYS A 49 29.01 45.83 -21.99
CA LYS A 49 28.94 47.14 -22.61
C LYS A 49 27.65 47.31 -23.35
N GLY A 50 26.74 48.12 -22.81
CA GLY A 50 25.42 48.36 -23.38
C GLY A 50 24.24 47.78 -22.61
N LEU A 51 24.48 46.97 -21.55
CA LEU A 51 23.39 46.48 -20.68
C LEU A 51 22.88 47.58 -19.76
N SER A 52 21.58 47.67 -19.62
CA SER A 52 20.95 48.55 -18.62
C SER A 52 21.37 48.17 -17.20
N LYS A 53 21.28 49.10 -16.24
CA LYS A 53 21.51 48.80 -14.81
C LYS A 53 20.66 47.65 -14.30
N GLN A 54 19.50 47.45 -14.90
CA GLN A 54 18.57 46.39 -14.56
C GLN A 54 19.06 45.01 -15.03
N GLU A 55 19.55 44.92 -16.24
CA GLU A 55 20.12 43.67 -16.78
C GLU A 55 21.40 43.28 -16.03
N ALA A 56 22.29 44.25 -15.70
CA ALA A 56 23.46 44.00 -14.86
C ALA A 56 23.06 43.50 -13.44
N ALA A 57 21.97 44.01 -12.87
CA ALA A 57 21.48 43.54 -11.59
C ALA A 57 20.94 42.10 -11.66
N ALA A 58 20.30 41.69 -12.78
CA ALA A 58 19.81 40.36 -12.97
C ALA A 58 20.88 39.25 -12.86
N TYR A 59 22.11 39.54 -13.31
CA TYR A 59 23.25 38.61 -13.14
C TYR A 59 23.74 38.46 -11.70
N ARG A 60 23.45 39.43 -10.83
CA ARG A 60 23.83 39.41 -9.41
C ARG A 60 22.80 38.82 -8.51
N ASN A 61 21.55 38.73 -8.94
CA ASN A 61 20.44 38.19 -8.17
C ASN A 61 20.40 36.66 -8.27
N SER A 62 19.78 36.01 -7.27
CA SER A 62 19.41 34.60 -7.39
C SER A 62 18.32 34.43 -8.46
N TYR A 63 18.19 33.21 -8.99
CA TYR A 63 17.16 32.90 -9.98
C TYR A 63 15.75 33.23 -9.44
N MET A 64 15.46 32.80 -8.22
CA MET A 64 14.20 33.10 -7.52
C MET A 64 13.94 34.63 -7.47
N LYS A 65 14.97 35.44 -7.13
CA LYS A 65 14.79 36.89 -7.04
C LYS A 65 14.50 37.52 -8.41
N ASN A 66 15.15 37.03 -9.47
CA ASN A 66 14.84 37.49 -10.82
C ASN A 66 13.42 37.17 -11.25
N THR A 67 12.96 35.92 -10.99
CA THR A 67 11.60 35.47 -11.25
C THR A 67 10.58 36.38 -10.53
N CYS A 68 10.80 36.67 -9.26
CA CYS A 68 9.97 37.59 -8.48
C CYS A 68 9.95 39.00 -9.06
N ILE A 69 11.10 39.53 -9.46
CA ILE A 69 11.19 40.87 -10.07
C ILE A 69 10.44 40.91 -11.41
N ASP A 70 10.52 39.85 -12.20
CA ASP A 70 9.88 39.79 -13.50
C ASP A 70 8.33 39.72 -13.34
N MET A 71 7.82 38.99 -12.38
CA MET A 71 6.38 39.00 -12.03
C MET A 71 5.92 40.42 -11.66
N LEU A 72 6.64 41.11 -10.79
CA LEU A 72 6.30 42.47 -10.34
C LEU A 72 6.38 43.49 -11.49
N ARG A 73 7.39 43.38 -12.38
CA ARG A 73 7.51 44.25 -13.56
C ARG A 73 6.36 44.09 -14.53
N GLN A 74 5.90 42.87 -14.71
CA GLN A 74 4.75 42.54 -15.56
C GLN A 74 3.43 42.91 -14.89
N GLY A 75 3.47 43.33 -13.61
CA GLY A 75 2.30 43.73 -12.84
C GLY A 75 1.52 42.58 -12.20
N TYR A 76 2.08 41.37 -12.14
CA TYR A 76 1.43 40.18 -11.54
C TYR A 76 1.72 40.08 -10.04
N HIS A 77 1.07 40.97 -9.26
CA HIS A 77 1.32 41.09 -7.83
C HIS A 77 0.76 39.94 -7.02
N LYS A 78 -0.37 39.35 -7.43
CA LYS A 78 -0.98 38.19 -6.75
C LYS A 78 -0.13 36.96 -6.95
N SER A 79 0.32 36.70 -8.19
CA SER A 79 1.21 35.58 -8.51
C SER A 79 2.54 35.66 -7.76
N PHE A 80 3.09 36.89 -7.64
CA PHE A 80 4.29 37.12 -6.82
C PHE A 80 4.03 36.78 -5.35
N ALA A 81 2.94 37.30 -4.77
CA ALA A 81 2.62 37.07 -3.37
C ALA A 81 2.38 35.58 -3.07
N GLU A 82 1.69 34.91 -3.98
CA GLU A 82 1.43 33.46 -3.86
C GLU A 82 2.72 32.64 -3.93
N LEU A 83 3.57 32.89 -4.94
CA LEU A 83 4.88 32.22 -5.07
C LEU A 83 5.73 32.44 -3.81
N PHE A 84 5.81 33.68 -3.33
CA PHE A 84 6.60 34.03 -2.16
C PHE A 84 6.08 33.31 -0.91
N THR A 85 4.78 33.31 -0.70
CA THR A 85 4.15 32.59 0.41
C THR A 85 4.40 31.08 0.37
N LEU A 86 4.36 30.47 -0.82
CA LEU A 86 4.67 29.04 -0.98
C LEU A 86 6.13 28.74 -0.60
N ILE A 87 7.07 29.59 -0.99
CA ILE A 87 8.48 29.43 -0.65
C ILE A 87 8.72 29.61 0.85
N GLU A 88 8.10 30.65 1.47
CA GLU A 88 8.22 30.88 2.91
C GLU A 88 7.61 29.73 3.73
N ASN A 89 6.42 29.25 3.37
CA ASN A 89 5.76 28.14 4.03
C ASN A 89 6.61 26.87 3.96
N TRP A 90 7.23 26.60 2.80
CA TRP A 90 8.13 25.47 2.65
C TRP A 90 9.37 25.59 3.52
N ASN A 91 9.99 26.75 3.55
CA ASN A 91 11.17 27.00 4.39
C ASN A 91 10.83 26.90 5.88
N ALA A 92 9.67 27.43 6.31
CA ALA A 92 9.19 27.29 7.68
C ALA A 92 8.94 25.82 8.06
N LEU A 93 8.37 25.03 7.15
CA LEU A 93 8.15 23.60 7.35
C LEU A 93 9.46 22.83 7.49
N ARG A 94 10.48 23.17 6.66
CA ARG A 94 11.81 22.58 6.76
C ARG A 94 12.48 22.90 8.09
N GLU A 95 12.43 24.15 8.52
CA GLU A 95 13.00 24.58 9.82
C GLU A 95 12.29 23.88 10.99
N ALA A 96 10.96 23.78 10.96
CA ALA A 96 10.18 23.12 12.00
C ALA A 96 10.46 21.60 12.08
N SER A 97 10.78 20.96 10.95
CA SER A 97 11.10 19.53 10.88
C SER A 97 12.46 19.17 11.50
N GLY A 98 13.34 20.15 11.69
CA GLY A 98 14.63 20.01 12.35
C GLY A 98 15.72 19.33 11.50
N PRO A 99 16.99 19.50 11.91
CA PRO A 99 18.15 18.96 11.19
C PRO A 99 18.11 17.42 11.18
N GLY A 100 18.29 16.82 9.99
CA GLY A 100 18.34 15.37 9.81
C GLY A 100 17.00 14.73 9.43
N SER A 101 15.91 15.47 9.38
CA SER A 101 14.65 14.98 8.81
C SER A 101 14.74 14.88 7.27
N ALA A 102 13.94 14.01 6.66
CA ALA A 102 13.87 13.90 5.20
C ALA A 102 13.51 15.24 4.55
N ILE A 103 12.58 15.99 5.15
CA ILE A 103 12.15 17.32 4.70
C ILE A 103 13.27 18.36 4.79
N TRP A 104 14.10 18.31 5.83
CA TRP A 104 15.25 19.19 5.98
C TRP A 104 16.29 19.00 4.87
N LEU A 105 16.48 17.75 4.43
CA LEU A 105 17.45 17.40 3.38
C LEU A 105 16.99 17.80 1.97
N GLU A 106 15.71 18.06 1.79
CA GLU A 106 15.18 18.52 0.51
C GLU A 106 15.60 19.97 0.21
N LYS A 107 15.82 20.25 -1.09
CA LYS A 107 16.16 21.58 -1.55
C LYS A 107 14.98 22.54 -1.40
N SER A 108 15.28 23.81 -1.07
CA SER A 108 14.26 24.86 -1.13
C SER A 108 13.68 24.98 -2.54
N ILE A 109 12.38 25.33 -2.66
CA ILE A 109 11.76 25.64 -3.95
C ILE A 109 12.54 26.75 -4.67
N GLY A 110 13.04 27.74 -3.91
CA GLY A 110 13.84 28.84 -4.43
C GLY A 110 15.14 28.43 -5.13
N ASP A 111 15.63 27.22 -4.81
CA ASP A 111 16.87 26.65 -5.38
C ASP A 111 16.59 25.65 -6.52
N GLN A 112 15.33 25.52 -6.95
CA GLN A 112 14.89 24.60 -8.01
C GLN A 112 14.33 25.37 -9.21
N PRO A 113 15.18 25.75 -10.19
CA PRO A 113 14.77 26.58 -11.32
C PRO A 113 13.60 26.02 -12.13
N ASP A 114 13.61 24.69 -12.36
CA ASP A 114 12.57 24.03 -13.14
C ASP A 114 11.17 24.18 -12.50
N LYS A 115 11.09 24.07 -11.16
CA LYS A 115 9.84 24.28 -10.43
C LYS A 115 9.42 25.74 -10.39
N LEU A 116 10.39 26.65 -10.25
CA LEU A 116 10.15 28.09 -10.29
C LEU A 116 9.61 28.52 -11.66
N ASP A 117 10.12 27.96 -12.74
CA ASP A 117 9.62 28.25 -14.09
C ASP A 117 8.19 27.78 -14.28
N GLN A 118 7.87 26.60 -13.83
CA GLN A 118 6.50 26.08 -13.87
C GLN A 118 5.54 26.95 -13.04
N LEU A 119 5.92 27.27 -11.80
CA LEU A 119 5.13 28.14 -10.94
C LEU A 119 4.94 29.52 -11.56
N HIS A 120 6.03 30.14 -12.04
CA HIS A 120 5.97 31.44 -12.72
C HIS A 120 5.02 31.41 -13.91
N PHE A 121 5.16 30.44 -14.80
CA PHE A 121 4.39 30.36 -16.04
C PHE A 121 2.89 30.22 -15.76
N PHE A 122 2.49 29.26 -14.91
CA PHE A 122 1.08 29.00 -14.69
C PHE A 122 0.43 29.99 -13.73
N LEU A 123 1.13 30.51 -12.71
CA LEU A 123 0.57 31.51 -11.79
C LEU A 123 0.24 32.81 -12.51
N ILE A 124 1.15 33.28 -13.39
CA ILE A 124 0.88 34.50 -14.20
C ILE A 124 -0.35 34.31 -15.09
N ARG A 125 -0.47 33.17 -15.74
CA ARG A 125 -1.62 32.87 -16.58
C ARG A 125 -2.91 32.75 -15.77
N ALA A 126 -2.85 32.14 -14.61
CA ALA A 126 -4.01 32.06 -13.71
C ALA A 126 -4.45 33.45 -13.23
N GLU A 127 -3.49 34.35 -12.87
CA GLU A 127 -3.81 35.72 -12.51
C GLU A 127 -4.35 36.55 -13.69
N ALA A 128 -3.79 36.37 -14.88
CA ALA A 128 -4.29 37.02 -16.10
C ALA A 128 -5.74 36.58 -16.40
N ALA A 129 -6.00 35.29 -16.32
CA ALA A 129 -7.35 34.73 -16.49
C ALA A 129 -8.31 35.25 -15.42
N GLN A 130 -7.87 35.36 -14.15
CA GLN A 130 -8.67 35.93 -13.06
C GLN A 130 -9.04 37.39 -13.32
N ARG A 131 -8.12 38.19 -13.82
CA ARG A 131 -8.36 39.61 -14.14
C ARG A 131 -9.37 39.79 -15.30
N SER A 132 -9.41 38.83 -16.19
CA SER A 132 -10.33 38.82 -17.32
C SER A 132 -11.64 38.06 -17.00
N GLU A 133 -11.82 37.61 -15.77
CA GLU A 133 -12.96 36.81 -15.30
C GLU A 133 -13.15 35.47 -16.05
N TYR A 134 -12.09 34.97 -16.74
CA TYR A 134 -12.08 33.64 -17.39
C TYR A 134 -11.71 32.54 -16.38
N TYR A 135 -12.64 32.22 -15.50
CA TYR A 135 -12.39 31.25 -14.41
C TYR A 135 -12.10 29.83 -14.89
N GLU A 136 -12.58 29.45 -16.08
CA GLU A 136 -12.23 28.14 -16.66
C GLU A 136 -10.73 28.04 -17.03
N GLU A 137 -10.15 29.11 -17.60
CA GLU A 137 -8.73 29.15 -17.89
C GLU A 137 -7.90 29.23 -16.60
N MET A 138 -8.36 30.00 -15.60
CA MET A 138 -7.75 30.02 -14.27
C MET A 138 -7.70 28.63 -13.65
N TYR A 139 -8.81 27.90 -13.65
CA TYR A 139 -8.92 26.52 -13.18
C TYR A 139 -7.96 25.60 -13.90
N THR A 140 -7.92 25.66 -15.24
CA THR A 140 -7.06 24.82 -16.06
C THR A 140 -5.57 25.05 -15.77
N ASN A 141 -5.14 26.29 -15.55
CA ASN A 141 -3.76 26.61 -15.18
C ASN A 141 -3.40 26.11 -13.77
N GLN A 142 -4.31 26.24 -12.80
CA GLN A 142 -4.14 25.71 -11.44
C GLN A 142 -4.06 24.17 -11.44
N LEU A 143 -4.93 23.50 -12.22
CA LEU A 143 -4.92 22.06 -12.35
C LEU A 143 -3.64 21.55 -13.02
N SER A 144 -3.15 22.29 -14.02
CA SER A 144 -1.87 21.98 -14.67
C SER A 144 -0.72 22.05 -13.67
N LEU A 145 -0.71 23.04 -12.77
CA LEU A 145 0.25 23.10 -11.67
C LEU A 145 0.15 21.88 -10.75
N ALA A 146 -1.05 21.50 -10.34
CA ALA A 146 -1.25 20.30 -9.53
C ALA A 146 -0.69 19.05 -10.20
N HIS A 147 -0.88 18.90 -11.50
CA HIS A 147 -0.36 17.76 -12.27
C HIS A 147 1.16 17.81 -12.48
N CYS A 148 1.79 19.00 -12.49
CA CYS A 148 3.25 19.11 -12.56
C CYS A 148 3.94 18.55 -11.29
N PHE A 149 3.27 18.59 -10.14
CA PHE A 149 3.83 18.24 -8.84
C PHE A 149 3.37 16.85 -8.35
N ASN A 150 3.58 15.81 -9.19
CA ASN A 150 3.14 14.43 -8.89
C ASN A 150 4.13 13.62 -8.03
N LYS A 151 5.32 14.16 -7.75
CA LYS A 151 6.31 13.46 -6.95
C LYS A 151 5.91 13.41 -5.47
N PRO A 152 6.30 12.36 -4.72
CA PRO A 152 5.97 12.25 -3.30
C PRO A 152 6.40 13.46 -2.45
N GLU A 153 7.58 14.04 -2.75
CA GLU A 153 8.11 15.23 -2.10
C GLU A 153 7.28 16.49 -2.38
N ASP A 154 6.62 16.57 -3.54
CA ASP A 154 5.84 17.73 -3.98
C ASP A 154 4.34 17.61 -3.67
N ARG A 155 3.93 16.55 -2.96
CA ARG A 155 2.52 16.26 -2.67
C ARG A 155 1.80 17.44 -1.99
N TRP A 156 2.48 18.17 -1.14
CA TRP A 156 1.91 19.34 -0.47
C TRP A 156 1.58 20.48 -1.44
N LEU A 157 2.43 20.72 -2.48
CA LEU A 157 2.15 21.69 -3.56
C LEU A 157 0.96 21.25 -4.40
N ARG A 158 0.93 19.99 -4.80
CA ARG A 158 -0.20 19.40 -5.53
C ARG A 158 -1.51 19.61 -4.75
N ASN A 159 -1.49 19.28 -3.47
CA ASN A 159 -2.66 19.42 -2.60
C ASN A 159 -3.10 20.88 -2.47
N TYR A 160 -2.15 21.80 -2.33
CA TYR A 160 -2.44 23.23 -2.32
C TYR A 160 -3.16 23.65 -3.59
N PHE A 161 -2.69 23.24 -4.77
CA PHE A 161 -3.34 23.62 -6.02
C PHE A 161 -4.69 22.92 -6.24
N TYR A 162 -4.91 21.72 -5.73
CA TYR A 162 -6.25 21.13 -5.70
C TYR A 162 -7.25 21.94 -4.86
N GLU A 163 -6.83 22.48 -3.72
CA GLU A 163 -7.65 23.38 -2.94
C GLU A 163 -7.95 24.69 -3.67
N GLN A 164 -6.98 25.25 -4.40
CA GLN A 164 -7.24 26.43 -5.24
C GLN A 164 -8.19 26.11 -6.40
N CYS A 165 -8.02 24.97 -7.07
CA CYS A 165 -8.95 24.47 -8.09
C CYS A 165 -10.37 24.37 -7.55
N TYR A 166 -10.54 23.81 -6.36
CA TYR A 166 -11.86 23.68 -5.73
C TYR A 166 -12.53 25.04 -5.48
N LYS A 167 -11.78 26.03 -4.97
CA LYS A 167 -12.29 27.40 -4.78
C LYS A 167 -12.66 28.07 -6.11
N THR A 168 -11.83 27.88 -7.15
CA THR A 168 -12.06 28.47 -8.48
C THR A 168 -13.25 27.81 -9.17
N ALA A 169 -13.41 26.50 -9.04
CA ALA A 169 -14.50 25.74 -9.64
C ALA A 169 -15.90 26.25 -9.21
N GLN A 170 -16.02 26.68 -7.95
CA GLN A 170 -17.26 27.26 -7.41
C GLN A 170 -17.68 28.58 -8.09
N LEU A 171 -16.74 29.27 -8.74
CA LEU A 171 -17.00 30.49 -9.49
C LEU A 171 -17.44 30.21 -10.94
N ILE A 172 -17.24 29.02 -11.45
CA ILE A 172 -17.56 28.61 -12.81
C ILE A 172 -19.02 28.13 -12.85
N LYS A 173 -19.88 28.87 -13.55
CA LYS A 173 -21.32 28.56 -13.67
C LYS A 173 -21.72 28.10 -15.08
N ILE A 174 -20.86 28.30 -16.06
CA ILE A 174 -21.19 28.16 -17.48
C ILE A 174 -21.16 26.69 -17.92
N ASP A 175 -20.34 25.86 -17.30
CA ASP A 175 -20.10 24.45 -17.69
C ASP A 175 -21.13 23.45 -17.12
N GLY A 176 -22.16 23.94 -16.45
CA GLY A 176 -23.19 23.13 -15.81
C GLY A 176 -22.70 22.31 -14.61
N GLY A 177 -21.54 22.68 -13.98
CA GLY A 177 -20.96 22.07 -12.81
C GLY A 177 -19.92 20.98 -13.10
N LYS A 178 -19.43 20.90 -14.35
CA LYS A 178 -18.42 19.89 -14.72
C LYS A 178 -17.11 20.09 -13.97
N LYS A 179 -16.61 21.35 -13.89
CA LYS A 179 -15.37 21.67 -13.18
C LYS A 179 -15.50 21.55 -11.68
N GLU A 180 -16.68 21.84 -11.15
CA GLU A 180 -17.00 21.63 -9.73
C GLU A 180 -16.97 20.13 -9.40
N ALA A 181 -17.58 19.29 -10.22
CA ALA A 181 -17.52 17.84 -10.07
C ALA A 181 -16.08 17.30 -10.11
N GLU A 182 -15.29 17.76 -11.10
CA GLU A 182 -13.87 17.39 -11.23
C GLU A 182 -13.06 17.82 -9.99
N ALA A 183 -13.28 19.03 -9.48
CA ALA A 183 -12.61 19.53 -8.29
C ALA A 183 -12.99 18.75 -7.02
N HIS A 184 -14.24 18.33 -6.88
CA HIS A 184 -14.67 17.44 -5.80
C HIS A 184 -13.95 16.09 -5.84
N SER A 185 -13.71 15.52 -7.03
CA SER A 185 -12.94 14.29 -7.18
C SER A 185 -11.50 14.44 -6.65
N TYR A 186 -10.82 15.55 -6.99
CA TYR A 186 -9.46 15.82 -6.49
C TYR A 186 -9.43 16.10 -4.99
N MET A 187 -10.42 16.79 -4.45
CA MET A 187 -10.52 17.00 -2.99
C MET A 187 -10.78 15.70 -2.24
N GLY A 188 -11.60 14.80 -2.80
CA GLY A 188 -11.79 13.47 -2.26
C GLY A 188 -10.48 12.68 -2.21
N LEU A 189 -9.70 12.69 -3.29
CA LEU A 189 -8.39 12.05 -3.36
C LEU A 189 -7.41 12.64 -2.33
N LEU A 190 -7.38 13.96 -2.17
CA LEU A 190 -6.55 14.65 -1.19
C LEU A 190 -6.85 14.18 0.24
N TYR A 191 -8.12 14.13 0.62
CA TYR A 191 -8.53 13.70 1.96
C TYR A 191 -8.35 12.19 2.16
N GLU A 192 -8.51 11.37 1.12
CA GLU A 192 -8.20 9.94 1.15
C GLU A 192 -6.72 9.69 1.45
N GLU A 193 -5.81 10.43 0.80
CA GLU A 193 -4.36 10.34 1.05
C GLU A 193 -3.94 10.80 2.46
N GLN A 194 -4.78 11.61 3.11
CA GLN A 194 -4.58 12.07 4.50
C GLN A 194 -5.27 11.16 5.54
N ASP A 195 -5.81 10.01 5.13
CA ASP A 195 -6.59 9.09 5.97
C ASP A 195 -7.85 9.73 6.61
N GLN A 196 -8.32 10.88 6.07
CA GLN A 196 -9.53 11.58 6.49
C GLN A 196 -10.75 11.06 5.72
N PHE A 197 -11.08 9.79 5.88
CA PHE A 197 -12.05 9.09 5.03
C PHE A 197 -13.45 9.72 5.06
N LEU A 198 -13.90 10.27 6.19
CA LEU A 198 -15.23 10.91 6.27
C LEU A 198 -15.32 12.14 5.36
N LYS A 199 -14.31 13.00 5.36
CA LYS A 199 -14.27 14.16 4.45
C LYS A 199 -14.11 13.74 3.00
N ALA A 200 -13.32 12.71 2.74
CA ALA A 200 -13.19 12.15 1.40
C ALA A 200 -14.55 11.67 0.86
N ILE A 201 -15.34 11.01 1.70
CA ILE A 201 -16.70 10.56 1.36
C ILE A 201 -17.61 11.74 1.02
N GLU A 202 -17.61 12.80 1.84
CA GLU A 202 -18.43 14.00 1.57
C GLU A 202 -18.14 14.57 0.18
N HIS A 203 -16.86 14.65 -0.20
CA HIS A 203 -16.47 15.13 -1.53
C HIS A 203 -16.82 14.15 -2.64
N TYR A 204 -16.61 12.86 -2.43
CA TYR A 204 -16.98 11.85 -3.45
C TYR A 204 -18.51 11.70 -3.60
N GLU A 205 -19.30 11.83 -2.52
CA GLU A 205 -20.74 11.85 -2.60
C GLU A 205 -21.23 13.11 -3.37
N ALA A 206 -20.62 14.28 -3.14
CA ALA A 206 -20.89 15.49 -3.92
C ALA A 206 -20.51 15.30 -5.40
N PHE A 207 -19.35 14.68 -5.68
CA PHE A 207 -18.93 14.35 -7.04
C PHE A 207 -19.95 13.44 -7.73
N HIS A 208 -20.39 12.37 -7.07
CA HIS A 208 -21.42 11.48 -7.60
C HIS A 208 -22.73 12.23 -7.88
N HIS A 209 -23.22 13.01 -6.92
CA HIS A 209 -24.48 13.76 -7.06
C HIS A 209 -24.46 14.72 -8.25
N LEU A 210 -23.34 15.41 -8.49
CA LEU A 210 -23.18 16.30 -9.64
C LEU A 210 -23.12 15.58 -10.98
N THR A 211 -22.70 14.32 -10.98
CA THR A 211 -22.46 13.53 -12.21
C THR A 211 -23.61 12.61 -12.60
N VAL A 212 -24.55 12.37 -11.70
CA VAL A 212 -25.74 11.54 -11.99
C VAL A 212 -26.52 12.13 -13.18
N GLY A 213 -26.78 11.28 -14.18
CA GLY A 213 -27.51 11.67 -15.39
C GLY A 213 -26.70 12.54 -16.37
N ARG A 214 -25.43 12.80 -16.11
CA ARG A 214 -24.53 13.56 -17.00
C ARG A 214 -23.66 12.64 -17.83
N MET A 215 -23.42 13.01 -19.08
CA MET A 215 -22.58 12.25 -20.02
C MET A 215 -21.14 12.78 -20.07
N TRP A 216 -20.68 13.44 -19.03
CA TRP A 216 -19.31 13.96 -18.96
C TRP A 216 -18.30 12.82 -18.91
N LYS A 217 -17.23 12.97 -19.65
CA LYS A 217 -16.14 11.99 -19.74
C LYS A 217 -14.82 12.62 -19.35
N ASP A 218 -13.95 11.79 -18.81
CA ASP A 218 -12.55 12.12 -18.61
C ASP A 218 -11.75 11.98 -19.92
N ASP A 219 -10.46 12.29 -19.87
CA ASP A 219 -9.54 12.18 -21.01
C ASP A 219 -9.33 10.72 -21.47
N THR A 220 -9.68 9.74 -20.63
CA THR A 220 -9.62 8.30 -20.96
C THR A 220 -10.91 7.78 -21.59
N GLY A 221 -11.94 8.62 -21.69
CA GLY A 221 -13.25 8.28 -22.25
C GLY A 221 -14.24 7.66 -21.25
N ARG A 222 -13.87 7.51 -19.97
CA ARG A 222 -14.76 7.01 -18.91
C ARG A 222 -15.69 8.12 -18.45
N THR A 223 -16.92 7.76 -18.08
CA THR A 223 -17.87 8.74 -17.55
C THR A 223 -17.49 9.16 -16.14
N PHE A 224 -17.73 10.43 -15.80
CA PHE A 224 -17.48 10.94 -14.44
C PHE A 224 -18.33 10.21 -13.40
N ASN A 225 -19.56 9.81 -13.74
CA ASN A 225 -20.39 9.01 -12.83
C ASN A 225 -19.75 7.66 -12.50
N SER A 226 -19.20 6.96 -13.50
CA SER A 226 -18.49 5.71 -13.25
C SER A 226 -17.27 5.91 -12.35
N LEU A 227 -16.50 6.99 -12.53
CA LEU A 227 -15.38 7.34 -11.67
C LEU A 227 -15.82 7.67 -10.24
N ALA A 228 -16.91 8.42 -10.10
CA ALA A 228 -17.46 8.76 -8.78
C ALA A 228 -17.88 7.50 -8.00
N CYS A 229 -18.58 6.58 -8.66
CA CYS A 229 -18.98 5.30 -8.05
C CYS A 229 -17.77 4.42 -7.71
N GLU A 230 -16.72 4.38 -8.55
CA GLU A 230 -15.47 3.66 -8.25
C GLU A 230 -14.78 4.23 -7.00
N HIS A 231 -14.69 5.56 -6.89
CA HIS A 231 -14.10 6.22 -5.72
C HIS A 231 -14.94 5.96 -4.46
N LEU A 232 -16.26 6.06 -4.54
CA LEU A 232 -17.16 5.78 -3.42
C LEU A 232 -17.08 4.32 -2.99
N TRP A 233 -17.12 3.38 -3.92
CA TRP A 233 -16.96 1.97 -3.63
C TRP A 233 -15.64 1.69 -2.88
N ARG A 234 -14.53 2.26 -3.36
CA ARG A 234 -13.21 2.07 -2.75
C ARG A 234 -13.15 2.66 -1.34
N ILE A 235 -13.58 3.92 -1.16
CA ILE A 235 -13.50 4.60 0.13
C ILE A 235 -14.44 3.98 1.17
N TYR A 236 -15.63 3.53 0.77
CA TYR A 236 -16.55 2.83 1.64
C TYR A 236 -15.98 1.48 2.09
N THR A 237 -15.31 0.76 1.20
CA THR A 237 -14.64 -0.51 1.54
C THR A 237 -13.49 -0.29 2.53
N LEU A 238 -12.66 0.74 2.34
CA LEU A 238 -11.57 1.10 3.25
C LEU A 238 -12.09 1.53 4.63
N LEU A 239 -13.14 2.34 4.67
CA LEU A 239 -13.76 2.78 5.93
C LEU A 239 -14.40 1.59 6.67
N ALA A 240 -15.06 0.69 5.96
CA ALA A 240 -15.64 -0.51 6.55
C ALA A 240 -14.58 -1.44 7.17
N ASP A 241 -13.43 -1.61 6.52
CA ASP A 241 -12.30 -2.36 7.08
C ASP A 241 -11.78 -1.73 8.38
N LYS A 242 -11.68 -0.40 8.42
CA LYS A 242 -11.32 0.33 9.64
C LYS A 242 -12.35 0.13 10.77
N MET A 243 -13.66 0.21 10.43
CA MET A 243 -14.74 -0.02 11.39
C MET A 243 -14.79 -1.47 11.89
N LEU A 244 -14.47 -2.43 11.03
CA LEU A 244 -14.37 -3.83 11.41
C LEU A 244 -13.28 -4.05 12.46
N ARG A 245 -12.12 -3.42 12.29
CA ARG A 245 -11.03 -3.44 13.28
C ARG A 245 -11.45 -2.80 14.62
N SER A 246 -12.32 -1.79 14.58
CA SER A 246 -12.92 -1.15 15.76
C SER A 246 -14.13 -1.90 16.32
N LYS A 247 -14.53 -3.05 15.72
CA LYS A 247 -15.70 -3.87 16.09
C LYS A 247 -17.06 -3.15 15.95
N GLU A 248 -17.13 -2.15 15.06
CA GLU A 248 -18.36 -1.40 14.77
C GLU A 248 -19.16 -2.05 13.62
N HIS A 249 -19.55 -3.32 13.78
CA HIS A 249 -20.14 -4.15 12.72
C HIS A 249 -21.38 -3.51 12.06
N LYS A 250 -22.30 -2.95 12.85
CA LYS A 250 -23.54 -2.36 12.32
C LYS A 250 -23.30 -1.17 11.40
N GLN A 251 -22.28 -0.36 11.69
CA GLN A 251 -21.91 0.79 10.85
C GLN A 251 -21.19 0.31 9.59
N ALA A 252 -20.28 -0.66 9.72
CA ALA A 252 -19.59 -1.28 8.60
C ALA A 252 -20.58 -1.91 7.60
N ILE A 253 -21.60 -2.63 8.06
CA ILE A 253 -22.65 -3.19 7.21
C ILE A 253 -23.37 -2.10 6.40
N LYS A 254 -23.80 -1.00 7.06
CA LYS A 254 -24.49 0.11 6.38
C LYS A 254 -23.63 0.73 5.27
N ILE A 255 -22.35 0.91 5.52
CA ILE A 255 -21.41 1.50 4.55
C ILE A 255 -21.14 0.53 3.40
N LEU A 256 -20.97 -0.76 3.67
CA LEU A 256 -20.76 -1.76 2.62
C LEU A 256 -21.99 -1.98 1.73
N ILE A 257 -23.20 -1.80 2.28
CA ILE A 257 -24.42 -1.79 1.45
C ILE A 257 -24.34 -0.63 0.43
N LYS A 258 -23.94 0.58 0.86
CA LYS A 258 -23.71 1.70 -0.08
C LYS A 258 -22.63 1.34 -1.11
N ALA A 259 -21.54 0.69 -0.68
CA ALA A 259 -20.49 0.25 -1.63
C ALA A 259 -21.05 -0.72 -2.68
N LEU A 260 -21.91 -1.64 -2.28
CA LEU A 260 -22.55 -2.59 -3.19
C LEU A 260 -23.51 -1.89 -4.17
N GLU A 261 -24.22 -0.85 -3.72
CA GLU A 261 -25.08 -0.02 -4.58
C GLU A 261 -24.27 0.70 -5.64
N MET A 262 -23.14 1.31 -5.27
CA MET A 262 -22.22 1.97 -6.21
C MET A 262 -21.65 0.98 -7.24
N ALA A 263 -21.27 -0.20 -6.80
CA ALA A 263 -20.77 -1.24 -7.70
C ALA A 263 -21.82 -1.69 -8.74
N LYS A 264 -23.08 -1.79 -8.34
CA LYS A 264 -24.21 -2.11 -9.22
C LYS A 264 -24.52 -0.99 -10.21
N GLU A 265 -24.41 0.27 -9.78
CA GLU A 265 -24.64 1.45 -10.62
C GLU A 265 -23.62 1.51 -11.76
N VAL A 266 -22.35 1.24 -11.48
CA VAL A 266 -21.30 1.12 -12.52
C VAL A 266 -21.54 -0.06 -13.47
N GLY A 267 -22.24 -1.10 -13.00
CA GLY A 267 -22.39 -2.36 -13.71
C GLY A 267 -21.13 -3.25 -13.70
N SER A 268 -20.17 -2.97 -12.84
CA SER A 268 -18.94 -3.73 -12.73
C SER A 268 -19.14 -4.98 -11.87
N LYS A 269 -19.27 -6.14 -12.51
CA LYS A 269 -19.43 -7.42 -11.80
C LYS A 269 -18.29 -7.73 -10.85
N LYS A 270 -17.07 -7.31 -11.18
CA LYS A 270 -15.92 -7.47 -10.30
C LYS A 270 -16.09 -6.69 -9.00
N MET A 271 -16.46 -5.42 -9.06
CA MET A 271 -16.68 -4.58 -7.88
C MET A 271 -17.87 -5.08 -7.06
N GLU A 272 -18.95 -5.52 -7.72
CA GLU A 272 -20.11 -6.12 -7.06
C GLU A 272 -19.71 -7.37 -6.26
N GLY A 273 -18.89 -8.23 -6.85
CA GLY A 273 -18.37 -9.42 -6.18
C GLY A 273 -17.52 -9.08 -4.96
N GLU A 274 -16.55 -8.17 -5.11
CA GLU A 274 -15.68 -7.76 -3.99
C GLU A 274 -16.47 -7.08 -2.86
N ALA A 275 -17.47 -6.24 -3.17
CA ALA A 275 -18.35 -5.63 -2.17
C ALA A 275 -19.18 -6.69 -1.43
N ALA A 276 -19.71 -7.67 -2.15
CA ALA A 276 -20.44 -8.80 -1.55
C ALA A 276 -19.53 -9.63 -0.62
N TYR A 277 -18.29 -9.88 -1.03
CA TYR A 277 -17.30 -10.58 -0.21
C TYR A 277 -16.99 -9.82 1.10
N CYS A 278 -16.70 -8.52 1.02
CA CYS A 278 -16.46 -7.70 2.20
C CYS A 278 -17.67 -7.67 3.14
N LEU A 279 -18.87 -7.55 2.57
CA LEU A 279 -20.11 -7.55 3.33
C LEU A 279 -20.33 -8.89 4.05
N ALA A 280 -20.03 -9.99 3.40
CA ALA A 280 -20.11 -11.32 3.99
C ALA A 280 -19.15 -11.50 5.18
N LEU A 281 -17.92 -11.00 5.08
CA LEU A 281 -16.95 -11.08 6.18
C LEU A 281 -17.41 -10.27 7.41
N VAL A 282 -18.05 -9.11 7.18
CA VAL A 282 -18.60 -8.30 8.27
C VAL A 282 -19.81 -8.97 8.91
N TYR A 283 -20.72 -9.60 8.12
CA TYR A 283 -21.83 -10.36 8.65
C TYR A 283 -21.37 -11.57 9.47
N HIS A 284 -20.35 -12.29 8.99
CA HIS A 284 -19.75 -13.38 9.75
C HIS A 284 -19.15 -12.91 11.08
N SER A 285 -18.41 -11.81 11.08
CA SER A 285 -17.86 -11.26 12.33
C SER A 285 -18.91 -10.66 13.27
N ALA A 286 -20.10 -10.33 12.75
CA ALA A 286 -21.27 -9.92 13.53
C ALA A 286 -22.09 -11.10 14.08
N GLY A 287 -21.79 -12.34 13.66
CA GLY A 287 -22.55 -13.55 14.03
C GLY A 287 -23.83 -13.76 13.22
N GLU A 288 -23.99 -13.05 12.10
CA GLU A 288 -25.13 -13.18 11.19
C GLU A 288 -24.80 -14.15 10.02
N GLU A 289 -24.61 -15.41 10.36
CA GLU A 289 -24.04 -16.43 9.46
C GLU A 289 -24.90 -16.69 8.21
N SER A 290 -26.23 -16.61 8.32
CA SER A 290 -27.14 -16.79 7.18
C SER A 290 -26.93 -15.71 6.11
N MET A 291 -26.72 -14.45 6.51
CA MET A 291 -26.42 -13.34 5.61
C MET A 291 -25.03 -13.46 5.02
N ALA A 292 -24.06 -13.91 5.83
CA ALA A 292 -22.70 -14.17 5.35
C ALA A 292 -22.70 -15.22 4.22
N ILE A 293 -23.39 -16.36 4.41
CA ILE A 293 -23.51 -17.41 3.40
C ILE A 293 -24.19 -16.89 2.13
N PHE A 294 -25.25 -16.09 2.26
CA PHE A 294 -25.95 -15.51 1.11
C PHE A 294 -25.00 -14.66 0.24
N HIS A 295 -24.26 -13.75 0.87
CA HIS A 295 -23.34 -12.87 0.14
C HIS A 295 -22.11 -13.61 -0.39
N LEU A 296 -21.60 -14.65 0.31
CA LEU A 296 -20.52 -15.49 -0.20
C LEU A 296 -20.94 -16.31 -1.42
N ASN A 297 -22.16 -16.81 -1.44
CA ASN A 297 -22.69 -17.49 -2.62
C ASN A 297 -22.83 -16.53 -3.80
N THR A 298 -23.29 -15.28 -3.57
CA THR A 298 -23.33 -14.24 -4.60
C THR A 298 -21.92 -13.97 -5.16
N TYR A 299 -20.92 -13.84 -4.28
CA TYR A 299 -19.53 -13.66 -4.70
C TYR A 299 -18.99 -14.84 -5.49
N LEU A 300 -19.32 -16.07 -5.07
CA LEU A 300 -18.92 -17.30 -5.75
C LEU A 300 -19.50 -17.37 -7.17
N GLU A 301 -20.80 -17.04 -7.34
CA GLU A 301 -21.43 -17.01 -8.66
C GLU A 301 -20.81 -15.95 -9.57
N ILE A 302 -20.54 -14.74 -9.05
CA ILE A 302 -19.85 -13.68 -9.80
C ILE A 302 -18.44 -14.12 -10.19
N SER A 303 -17.68 -14.73 -9.26
CA SER A 303 -16.33 -15.23 -9.55
C SER A 303 -16.34 -16.33 -10.61
N ARG A 304 -17.38 -17.18 -10.65
CA ARG A 304 -17.56 -18.17 -11.72
C ARG A 304 -17.83 -17.51 -13.08
N LEU A 305 -18.70 -16.51 -13.11
CA LEU A 305 -19.03 -15.76 -14.34
C LEU A 305 -17.80 -15.03 -14.93
N LEU A 306 -16.90 -14.59 -14.05
CA LEU A 306 -15.66 -13.89 -14.44
C LEU A 306 -14.48 -14.85 -14.67
N GLU A 307 -14.66 -16.15 -14.47
CA GLU A 307 -13.59 -17.16 -14.48
C GLU A 307 -12.43 -16.83 -13.50
N ASP A 308 -12.75 -16.08 -12.43
CA ASP A 308 -11.78 -15.70 -11.39
C ASP A 308 -11.57 -16.85 -10.40
N TYR A 309 -10.58 -17.70 -10.71
CA TYR A 309 -10.22 -18.83 -9.85
C TYR A 309 -9.74 -18.41 -8.46
N THR A 310 -9.11 -17.24 -8.35
CA THR A 310 -8.66 -16.69 -7.07
C THR A 310 -9.86 -16.28 -6.21
N GLY A 311 -10.81 -15.58 -6.81
CA GLY A 311 -12.06 -15.20 -6.17
C GLY A 311 -12.87 -16.42 -5.73
N MET A 312 -12.99 -17.46 -6.58
CA MET A 312 -13.64 -18.71 -6.21
C MET A 312 -12.97 -19.39 -5.01
N GLY A 313 -11.63 -19.37 -4.96
CA GLY A 313 -10.87 -19.90 -3.83
C GLY A 313 -11.18 -19.16 -2.53
N ARG A 314 -11.16 -17.84 -2.56
CA ARG A 314 -11.51 -16.97 -1.41
C ARG A 314 -12.96 -17.23 -0.94
N ALA A 315 -13.89 -17.38 -1.88
CA ALA A 315 -15.29 -17.68 -1.56
C ALA A 315 -15.45 -19.04 -0.86
N TYR A 316 -14.82 -20.09 -1.37
CA TYR A 316 -14.86 -21.42 -0.76
C TYR A 316 -14.22 -21.47 0.62
N GLN A 317 -13.11 -20.75 0.80
CA GLN A 317 -12.46 -20.65 2.10
C GLN A 317 -13.36 -19.96 3.12
N ALA A 318 -13.89 -18.79 2.79
CA ALA A 318 -14.77 -18.04 3.68
C ALA A 318 -16.08 -18.81 3.98
N LEU A 319 -16.67 -19.50 2.99
CA LEU A 319 -17.82 -20.40 3.22
C LEU A 319 -17.47 -21.51 4.19
N ALA A 320 -16.28 -22.10 4.07
CA ALA A 320 -15.86 -23.15 4.99
C ALA A 320 -15.65 -22.62 6.42
N GLU A 321 -15.13 -21.40 6.58
CA GLU A 321 -14.97 -20.74 7.89
C GLU A 321 -16.33 -20.52 8.56
N VAL A 322 -17.29 -19.98 7.83
CA VAL A 322 -18.68 -19.79 8.32
C VAL A 322 -19.36 -21.13 8.68
N LEU A 323 -19.19 -22.16 7.86
CA LEU A 323 -19.78 -23.48 8.12
C LEU A 323 -19.13 -24.20 9.31
N VAL A 324 -17.84 -23.98 9.55
CA VAL A 324 -17.15 -24.49 10.75
C VAL A 324 -17.69 -23.80 11.99
N SER A 325 -17.94 -22.49 11.97
CA SER A 325 -18.53 -21.77 13.10
C SER A 325 -19.97 -22.25 13.41
N LEU A 326 -20.73 -22.64 12.39
CA LEU A 326 -22.06 -23.28 12.53
C LEU A 326 -22.02 -24.76 12.98
N GLY A 327 -20.84 -25.38 13.03
CA GLY A 327 -20.68 -26.79 13.33
C GLY A 327 -20.91 -27.74 12.14
N GLU A 328 -21.20 -27.22 10.94
CA GLU A 328 -21.39 -27.99 9.71
C GLU A 328 -20.06 -28.40 9.06
N VAL A 329 -19.20 -29.08 9.81
CA VAL A 329 -17.82 -29.38 9.41
C VAL A 329 -17.77 -30.30 8.16
N SER A 330 -18.71 -31.20 7.97
CA SER A 330 -18.75 -32.08 6.79
C SER A 330 -18.96 -31.29 5.48
N THR A 331 -19.84 -30.31 5.51
CA THR A 331 -20.14 -29.42 4.40
C THR A 331 -18.91 -28.52 4.11
N ALA A 332 -18.28 -27.99 5.15
CA ALA A 332 -17.04 -27.19 5.04
C ALA A 332 -15.92 -27.97 4.33
N ILE A 333 -15.68 -29.23 4.73
CA ILE A 333 -14.68 -30.09 4.07
C ILE A 333 -15.01 -30.28 2.58
N THR A 334 -16.29 -30.39 2.23
CA THR A 334 -16.70 -30.54 0.82
C THR A 334 -16.36 -29.29 0.00
N TYR A 335 -16.61 -28.10 0.54
CA TYR A 335 -16.22 -26.84 -0.12
C TYR A 335 -14.70 -26.69 -0.25
N LEU A 336 -13.93 -27.02 0.80
CA LEU A 336 -12.48 -26.98 0.76
C LEU A 336 -11.88 -27.98 -0.25
N LYS A 337 -12.47 -29.17 -0.41
CA LYS A 337 -12.06 -30.12 -1.45
C LYS A 337 -12.34 -29.59 -2.86
N LYS A 338 -13.45 -28.88 -3.08
CA LYS A 338 -13.72 -28.18 -4.35
C LYS A 338 -12.66 -27.10 -4.60
N PHE A 339 -12.32 -26.34 -3.59
CA PHE A 339 -11.23 -25.34 -3.68
C PHE A 339 -9.89 -25.99 -3.98
N MET A 340 -9.53 -27.07 -3.30
CA MET A 340 -8.28 -27.80 -3.56
C MET A 340 -8.19 -28.28 -5.01
N ASN A 341 -9.28 -28.75 -5.61
CA ASN A 341 -9.30 -29.15 -7.01
C ASN A 341 -9.04 -27.99 -7.99
N ILE A 342 -9.48 -26.78 -7.64
CA ILE A 342 -9.18 -25.57 -8.39
C ILE A 342 -7.71 -25.17 -8.18
N ALA A 343 -7.25 -25.14 -6.93
CA ALA A 343 -5.89 -24.75 -6.56
C ALA A 343 -4.82 -25.65 -7.21
N LYS A 344 -5.09 -26.94 -7.37
CA LYS A 344 -4.18 -27.89 -8.06
C LYS A 344 -4.02 -27.60 -9.55
N ARG A 345 -4.93 -26.86 -10.17
CA ARG A 345 -4.84 -26.46 -11.59
C ARG A 345 -4.02 -25.18 -11.78
N LEU A 346 -3.77 -24.43 -10.71
CA LEU A 346 -3.00 -23.21 -10.73
C LEU A 346 -1.52 -23.52 -10.48
N PRO A 347 -0.59 -22.96 -11.25
CA PRO A 347 0.83 -23.19 -11.05
C PRO A 347 1.31 -22.53 -9.76
N LEU A 348 2.04 -23.30 -8.91
CA LEU A 348 2.71 -22.82 -7.68
C LEU A 348 1.84 -21.90 -6.81
N SER A 349 0.63 -22.31 -6.54
CA SER A 349 -0.38 -21.48 -5.91
C SER A 349 -0.27 -21.48 -4.38
N GLN A 350 -0.15 -20.30 -3.78
CA GLN A 350 -0.31 -20.13 -2.33
C GLN A 350 -1.67 -20.68 -1.86
N SER A 351 -2.70 -20.54 -2.69
CA SER A 351 -4.04 -21.07 -2.43
C SER A 351 -4.05 -22.58 -2.13
N LEU A 352 -3.14 -23.36 -2.72
CA LEU A 352 -3.02 -24.79 -2.40
C LEU A 352 -2.49 -25.01 -0.99
N VAL A 353 -1.50 -24.20 -0.57
CA VAL A 353 -0.95 -24.26 0.78
C VAL A 353 -2.04 -23.88 1.80
N ASP A 354 -2.78 -22.80 1.53
CA ASP A 354 -3.83 -22.28 2.42
C ASP A 354 -4.94 -23.32 2.61
N VAL A 355 -5.43 -23.93 1.53
CA VAL A 355 -6.51 -24.95 1.63
C VAL A 355 -6.03 -26.22 2.31
N CYS A 356 -4.79 -26.67 2.07
CA CYS A 356 -4.25 -27.83 2.77
C CYS A 356 -4.06 -27.54 4.26
N THR A 357 -3.54 -26.36 4.60
CA THR A 357 -3.41 -25.93 6.01
C THR A 357 -4.77 -25.91 6.70
N PHE A 358 -5.80 -25.37 6.03
CA PHE A 358 -7.14 -25.31 6.62
C PHE A 358 -7.77 -26.70 6.79
N LEU A 359 -7.68 -27.57 5.79
CA LEU A 359 -8.12 -28.97 5.92
C LEU A 359 -7.37 -29.70 7.05
N GLY A 360 -6.06 -29.52 7.13
CA GLY A 360 -5.25 -30.08 8.22
C GLY A 360 -5.74 -29.62 9.60
N ARG A 361 -6.02 -28.32 9.75
CA ARG A 361 -6.58 -27.77 11.01
C ARG A 361 -7.93 -28.39 11.38
N ILE A 362 -8.84 -28.54 10.40
CA ILE A 362 -10.16 -29.16 10.63
C ILE A 362 -10.01 -30.63 11.06
N TYR A 363 -9.19 -31.42 10.35
CA TYR A 363 -8.98 -32.82 10.71
C TYR A 363 -8.28 -32.98 12.06
N ASN A 364 -7.32 -32.10 12.36
CA ASN A 364 -6.65 -32.06 13.66
C ASN A 364 -7.65 -31.75 14.80
N ALA A 365 -8.53 -30.77 14.62
CA ALA A 365 -9.59 -30.46 15.59
C ALA A 365 -10.60 -31.60 15.79
N ARG A 366 -10.82 -32.43 14.77
CA ARG A 366 -11.67 -33.61 14.85
C ARG A 366 -11.01 -34.84 15.47
N GLY A 367 -9.71 -34.77 15.74
CA GLY A 367 -8.95 -35.92 16.26
C GLY A 367 -8.48 -36.91 15.18
N ASP A 368 -8.68 -36.62 13.89
CA ASP A 368 -8.18 -37.43 12.77
C ASP A 368 -6.76 -36.94 12.40
N TYR A 369 -5.81 -37.22 13.28
CA TYR A 369 -4.47 -36.66 13.22
C TYR A 369 -3.66 -37.18 12.04
N ASP A 370 -3.93 -38.39 11.57
CA ASP A 370 -3.22 -38.96 10.43
C ASP A 370 -3.54 -38.20 9.14
N LYS A 371 -4.84 -37.93 8.89
CA LYS A 371 -5.23 -37.06 7.76
C LYS A 371 -4.78 -35.62 7.95
N ALA A 372 -4.76 -35.12 9.19
CA ALA A 372 -4.23 -33.79 9.46
C ALA A 372 -2.76 -33.68 9.05
N CYS A 373 -1.94 -34.68 9.41
CA CYS A 373 -0.53 -34.75 9.01
C CYS A 373 -0.35 -34.80 7.49
N GLU A 374 -1.15 -35.62 6.78
CA GLU A 374 -1.11 -35.71 5.32
C GLU A 374 -1.33 -34.32 4.66
N TYR A 375 -2.33 -33.57 5.13
CA TYR A 375 -2.60 -32.21 4.60
C TYR A 375 -1.54 -31.20 5.01
N PHE A 376 -1.03 -31.25 6.24
CA PHE A 376 0.07 -30.37 6.67
C PHE A 376 1.37 -30.63 5.90
N ASP A 377 1.69 -31.90 5.60
CA ASP A 377 2.86 -32.24 4.79
C ASP A 377 2.71 -31.76 3.34
N GLN A 378 1.49 -31.83 2.76
CA GLN A 378 1.20 -31.24 1.45
C GLN A 378 1.35 -29.71 1.48
N ALA A 379 0.87 -29.04 2.54
CA ALA A 379 1.03 -27.61 2.71
C ALA A 379 2.50 -27.22 2.82
N PHE A 380 3.29 -27.96 3.60
CA PHE A 380 4.73 -27.73 3.75
C PHE A 380 5.48 -27.92 2.44
N ALA A 381 5.19 -28.99 1.70
CA ALA A 381 5.79 -29.22 0.38
C ALA A 381 5.46 -28.08 -0.60
N GLY A 382 4.21 -27.60 -0.61
CA GLY A 382 3.80 -26.47 -1.42
C GLY A 382 4.50 -25.17 -1.03
N ALA A 383 4.59 -24.87 0.27
CA ALA A 383 5.28 -23.68 0.77
C ALA A 383 6.78 -23.68 0.42
N ASN A 384 7.42 -24.85 0.47
CA ASN A 384 8.81 -25.01 0.09
C ASN A 384 9.03 -24.78 -1.43
N ALA A 385 8.10 -25.23 -2.27
CA ALA A 385 8.14 -25.01 -3.71
C ALA A 385 8.01 -23.53 -4.08
N ILE A 386 7.19 -22.75 -3.34
CA ILE A 386 6.99 -21.30 -3.52
C ILE A 386 8.20 -20.50 -3.03
N LYS A 387 9.06 -21.06 -2.18
CA LYS A 387 10.21 -20.41 -1.52
C LYS A 387 9.80 -19.17 -0.66
N ASN A 388 8.61 -19.18 -0.09
CA ASN A 388 8.16 -18.16 0.85
C ASN A 388 8.52 -18.57 2.28
N PHE A 389 9.51 -17.91 2.88
CA PHE A 389 10.02 -18.27 4.21
C PHE A 389 8.99 -18.09 5.33
N ALA A 390 8.12 -17.07 5.26
CA ALA A 390 7.08 -16.86 6.26
C ALA A 390 6.08 -18.03 6.25
N LEU A 391 5.58 -18.37 5.07
CA LEU A 391 4.65 -19.47 4.86
C LEU A 391 5.27 -20.84 5.22
N LEU A 392 6.56 -21.02 4.89
CA LEU A 392 7.30 -22.22 5.24
C LEU A 392 7.42 -22.39 6.77
N ASN A 393 7.70 -21.33 7.49
CA ASN A 393 7.78 -21.39 8.95
C ASN A 393 6.42 -21.67 9.59
N GLU A 394 5.36 -21.07 9.07
CA GLU A 394 3.98 -21.33 9.52
C GLU A 394 3.60 -22.79 9.30
N THR A 395 3.82 -23.33 8.10
CA THR A 395 3.49 -24.73 7.78
C THR A 395 4.32 -25.73 8.59
N LYS A 396 5.59 -25.43 8.90
CA LYS A 396 6.41 -26.23 9.84
C LYS A 396 5.77 -26.36 11.21
N VAL A 397 5.20 -25.27 11.75
CA VAL A 397 4.53 -25.29 13.03
C VAL A 397 3.31 -26.23 12.99
N TYR A 398 2.50 -26.13 11.95
CA TYR A 398 1.34 -27.03 11.79
C TYR A 398 1.74 -28.49 11.62
N CYS A 399 2.79 -28.81 10.86
CA CYS A 399 3.32 -30.17 10.78
C CYS A 399 3.77 -30.66 12.16
N GLY A 400 4.46 -29.83 12.94
CA GLY A 400 4.88 -30.17 14.30
C GLY A 400 3.69 -30.46 15.21
N ILE A 401 2.64 -29.63 15.17
CA ILE A 401 1.41 -29.80 15.97
C ILE A 401 0.70 -31.10 15.59
N GLY A 402 0.48 -31.35 14.29
CA GLY A 402 -0.19 -32.55 13.82
C GLY A 402 0.54 -33.83 14.26
N ARG A 403 1.86 -33.89 14.05
CA ARG A 403 2.69 -35.03 14.45
C ARG A 403 2.73 -35.21 15.96
N ALA A 404 2.78 -34.13 16.75
CA ALA A 404 2.73 -34.19 18.20
C ALA A 404 1.41 -34.80 18.70
N HIS A 405 0.26 -34.42 18.11
CA HIS A 405 -1.02 -34.96 18.47
C HIS A 405 -1.17 -36.45 18.09
N SER A 406 -0.72 -36.85 16.88
CA SER A 406 -0.73 -38.25 16.46
C SER A 406 0.15 -39.09 17.38
N LEU A 407 1.36 -38.60 17.71
CA LEU A 407 2.26 -39.28 18.61
C LEU A 407 1.71 -39.39 20.04
N MET A 408 1.07 -38.32 20.54
CA MET A 408 0.49 -38.30 21.89
C MET A 408 -0.57 -39.36 22.09
N LEU A 409 -1.44 -39.59 21.08
CA LEU A 409 -2.42 -40.68 21.14
C LEU A 409 -1.74 -42.05 21.27
N LYS A 410 -0.71 -42.29 20.47
CA LYS A 410 0.04 -43.55 20.51
C LYS A 410 0.75 -43.75 21.86
N VAL A 411 1.40 -42.69 22.34
CA VAL A 411 2.05 -42.74 23.67
C VAL A 411 1.04 -43.00 24.77
N ASN A 412 -0.13 -42.34 24.75
CA ASN A 412 -1.18 -42.56 25.75
C ASN A 412 -1.70 -44.00 25.71
N SER A 413 -1.97 -44.57 24.53
CA SER A 413 -2.44 -45.94 24.44
C SER A 413 -1.42 -46.97 24.98
N HIS A 414 -0.13 -46.72 24.81
CA HIS A 414 0.91 -47.56 25.38
C HIS A 414 1.12 -47.37 26.87
N THR A 415 0.92 -46.16 27.41
CA THR A 415 0.98 -45.90 28.86
C THR A 415 -0.25 -46.46 29.61
N GLU A 416 -1.44 -46.38 29.01
CA GLU A 416 -2.66 -46.88 29.59
C GLU A 416 -2.69 -48.43 29.63
N ALA A 417 -2.04 -49.09 28.63
CA ALA A 417 -1.98 -50.54 28.58
C ALA A 417 -1.18 -51.18 29.75
N ALA A 418 -0.53 -50.38 30.59
CA ALA A 418 0.18 -50.79 31.86
C ALA A 418 1.05 -52.06 31.73
N ASN A 419 1.57 -52.33 30.50
CA ASN A 419 2.33 -53.55 30.23
C ASN A 419 3.83 -53.24 30.26
N GLN A 420 4.62 -54.05 30.93
CA GLN A 420 6.08 -53.85 31.03
C GLN A 420 6.77 -53.79 29.65
N VAL A 421 6.24 -54.44 28.65
CA VAL A 421 6.77 -54.43 27.28
C VAL A 421 6.62 -53.01 26.68
N ASN A 422 5.46 -52.40 26.86
CA ASN A 422 5.19 -51.08 26.29
C ASN A 422 6.02 -49.99 26.97
N ILE A 423 6.25 -50.09 28.28
CA ILE A 423 7.14 -49.14 29.00
C ILE A 423 8.58 -49.25 28.49
N LYS A 424 9.08 -50.46 28.24
CA LYS A 424 10.41 -50.65 27.66
C LYS A 424 10.57 -50.00 26.29
N TYR A 425 9.54 -50.13 25.40
CA TYR A 425 9.54 -49.48 24.10
C TYR A 425 9.52 -47.93 24.23
N LEU A 426 8.74 -47.41 25.12
CA LEU A 426 8.69 -45.96 25.40
C LEU A 426 10.05 -45.43 25.91
N LEU A 427 10.70 -46.18 26.78
CA LEU A 427 12.02 -45.80 27.28
C LEU A 427 13.09 -45.86 26.19
N ALA A 428 13.09 -46.92 25.37
CA ALA A 428 14.01 -47.08 24.24
C ALA A 428 13.83 -45.97 23.22
N TRP A 429 12.59 -45.60 22.92
CA TRP A 429 12.31 -44.45 22.03
C TRP A 429 12.80 -43.12 22.64
N LYS A 430 12.60 -42.90 23.94
CA LYS A 430 13.07 -41.70 24.64
C LYS A 430 14.61 -41.60 24.63
N GLU A 431 15.31 -42.70 24.73
CA GLU A 431 16.78 -42.76 24.68
C GLU A 431 17.34 -42.54 23.27
N ASN A 432 16.73 -43.18 22.28
CA ASN A 432 17.26 -43.20 20.91
C ASN A 432 16.90 -41.96 20.08
N ARG A 433 15.91 -41.17 20.42
CA ARG A 433 15.46 -39.87 19.81
C ARG A 433 16.00 -39.59 18.37
N SER A 434 16.18 -40.62 17.57
CA SER A 434 16.83 -40.54 16.29
C SER A 434 16.05 -39.79 15.22
N ASP A 435 14.72 -39.75 15.38
CA ASP A 435 13.82 -39.00 14.51
C ASP A 435 12.56 -38.61 15.28
N MET A 436 12.37 -37.28 15.44
CA MET A 436 11.17 -36.75 16.11
C MET A 436 9.89 -36.95 15.30
N CYS A 437 9.97 -37.50 14.11
CA CYS A 437 8.86 -37.62 13.17
C CYS A 437 8.41 -39.07 12.96
N SER A 438 9.23 -40.05 13.33
CA SER A 438 8.87 -41.47 13.22
C SER A 438 8.09 -41.93 14.44
N ASP A 439 7.05 -42.72 14.19
CA ASP A 439 6.33 -43.40 15.27
C ASP A 439 7.28 -44.37 15.97
N PRO A 440 7.54 -44.20 17.29
CA PRO A 440 8.46 -45.07 18.01
C PRO A 440 8.03 -46.55 18.02
N PHE A 441 6.76 -46.83 17.64
CA PHE A 441 6.17 -48.14 17.66
C PHE A 441 6.00 -48.79 16.30
N THR A 442 6.29 -48.07 15.21
CA THR A 442 6.34 -48.60 13.84
C THR A 442 7.72 -49.05 13.39
N VAL A 443 8.73 -48.93 14.26
CA VAL A 443 10.05 -49.48 14.00
C VAL A 443 9.96 -51.00 14.11
N ASP A 444 9.50 -51.53 13.06
CA ASP A 444 9.90 -52.77 12.40
C ASP A 444 9.88 -54.12 13.12
N ALA A 445 8.95 -54.90 12.70
CA ALA A 445 9.11 -56.29 12.37
C ALA A 445 10.32 -56.64 11.43
N LYS A 446 11.14 -55.71 10.99
CA LYS A 446 12.28 -55.92 10.11
C LYS A 446 13.63 -56.06 10.81
N TYR A 447 13.72 -55.72 12.08
CA TYR A 447 14.88 -56.02 12.94
C TYR A 447 14.53 -57.00 14.05
N GLY A 448 13.62 -57.91 13.78
CA GLY A 448 13.23 -58.98 14.68
C GLY A 448 14.21 -60.19 14.59
N GLU A 449 15.50 -59.94 14.57
CA GLU A 449 16.48 -61.03 14.80
C GLU A 449 17.46 -60.55 15.86
N SER A 450 17.45 -61.34 16.96
CA SER A 450 18.46 -61.42 18.03
C SER A 450 18.62 -60.22 18.99
N ILE A 451 17.66 -60.09 19.93
CA ILE A 451 18.06 -59.77 21.30
C ILE A 451 18.01 -61.08 22.08
N GLU A 452 19.13 -61.79 22.15
CA GLU A 452 19.31 -62.84 23.14
C GLU A 452 19.15 -62.25 24.53
N TYR A 453 18.21 -62.82 25.27
CA TYR A 453 18.02 -62.52 26.69
C TYR A 453 19.22 -62.95 27.45
N VAL A 454 20.13 -62.06 27.78
CA VAL A 454 21.13 -62.33 28.86
C VAL A 454 20.36 -62.26 30.19
N SER A 455 19.91 -63.44 30.62
CA SER A 455 19.43 -63.63 31.99
C SER A 455 20.61 -63.50 32.95
N THR A 456 20.71 -62.37 33.60
CA THR A 456 21.58 -62.23 34.77
C THR A 456 21.06 -63.13 35.88
N PRO A 457 21.89 -64.01 36.47
CA PRO A 457 21.44 -64.89 37.56
C PRO A 457 21.24 -64.09 38.84
N VAL A 458 20.07 -64.27 39.45
CA VAL A 458 19.74 -63.79 40.77
C VAL A 458 20.68 -64.44 41.78
N PRO A 459 21.40 -63.71 42.65
CA PRO A 459 22.16 -64.32 43.74
C PRO A 459 21.20 -65.03 44.69
N LYS A 460 21.43 -66.31 44.91
CA LYS A 460 20.78 -67.09 45.99
C LYS A 460 21.41 -66.60 47.29
N ASP A 461 20.60 -65.92 48.15
CA ASP A 461 20.97 -65.75 49.51
C ASP A 461 20.95 -67.13 50.21
N THR A 462 22.09 -67.47 50.75
CA THR A 462 22.26 -68.60 51.69
C THR A 462 22.13 -68.10 53.07
N THR A 463 21.20 -68.71 53.80
CA THR A 463 20.97 -68.75 55.28
C THR A 463 20.63 -67.48 55.98
#